data_c7967195f1664c5d7812c6d85a35b42f
#
_entry.id   c7967195f1664c5d7812c6d85a35b42f
#
_cell.length_a   1.000
_cell.length_b   1.000
_cell.length_c   1.000
_cell.angle_alpha   90.00
_cell.angle_beta   90.00
_cell.angle_gamma   90.00
#
_symmetry.space_group_name_H-M   'P 1'
#
loop_
_entity.id
_entity.type
_entity.pdbx_description
1 polymer ?
#
loop_
_entity_poly.entity_id
_entity_poly.type
_entity_poly.pdbx_seq_one_letter_code
_entity_poly.pdbx_strand_id
1 'polypeptide(L)'
;MRPATARQRRRRVTYSCSRCSEQTDAFPETRRLDRRLCRACFGKGEDRRPRELNDLTGKEWALASRSVEHYPDTRSEKQREHGACFPASLAMQQIGIYTRRGEVVLDPFAGVGTTLDACAELGRRGIGIELNARFARRARADLARWGAAETQRVNTDDARTLRRHLADASVDFLLTSPPYASLLKNVRGAFAYKWKEHSAIASVPNPRPYSAHPADLGNLEYGDFLDALSTCLEASRAVLRRDAYAVWVVKDFRALQEGIPYVNLHGDFIDRAERAGFTLWDLRIYDQTRYRPLVCLGFPSRRFYLNIGHSYLVVLRNAPLPASRGAAGDRSQKGSRT
;
A
#
# COMPACT_ATOMS: atom_id res chain seq x y z
N MET A 1 -49.93 -1.89 -32.64
CA MET A 1 -48.68 -1.87 -33.42
C MET A 1 -48.12 -0.45 -33.38
N ARG A 2 -46.99 -0.23 -32.67
CA ARG A 2 -46.29 1.05 -32.69
C ARG A 2 -45.23 0.95 -33.81
N PRO A 3 -45.06 1.98 -34.65
CA PRO A 3 -44.06 1.92 -35.71
C PRO A 3 -42.65 2.02 -35.14
N ALA A 4 -41.75 1.16 -35.64
CA ALA A 4 -40.35 1.18 -35.33
C ALA A 4 -39.71 2.50 -35.78
N THR A 5 -39.18 3.27 -34.85
CA THR A 5 -38.43 4.51 -35.13
C THR A 5 -37.13 4.15 -35.90
N ALA A 6 -37.02 4.70 -37.10
CA ALA A 6 -35.84 4.56 -37.96
C ALA A 6 -34.60 5.09 -37.21
N ARG A 7 -33.68 4.22 -36.87
CA ARG A 7 -32.33 4.60 -36.37
C ARG A 7 -31.65 5.40 -37.45
N GLN A 8 -31.59 6.73 -37.34
CA GLN A 8 -30.74 7.59 -38.15
C GLN A 8 -29.31 7.02 -38.16
N ARG A 9 -28.86 6.50 -39.32
CA ARG A 9 -27.47 6.06 -39.50
C ARG A 9 -26.57 7.28 -39.35
N ARG A 10 -25.87 7.40 -38.22
CA ARG A 10 -24.88 8.46 -37.99
C ARG A 10 -23.80 8.34 -39.08
N ARG A 11 -23.56 9.43 -39.82
CA ARG A 11 -22.51 9.49 -40.84
C ARG A 11 -21.15 9.62 -40.18
N ARG A 12 -20.16 8.87 -40.67
CA ARG A 12 -18.76 9.04 -40.26
C ARG A 12 -18.15 10.22 -41.02
N VAL A 13 -17.19 10.89 -40.35
CA VAL A 13 -16.40 11.99 -40.90
C VAL A 13 -15.05 11.44 -41.33
N THR A 14 -14.67 11.63 -42.60
CA THR A 14 -13.35 11.23 -43.13
C THR A 14 -12.37 12.38 -42.91
N TYR A 15 -11.16 12.07 -42.50
CA TYR A 15 -10.09 13.02 -42.28
C TYR A 15 -8.70 12.37 -42.42
N SER A 16 -7.66 13.19 -42.67
CA SER A 16 -6.28 12.73 -42.69
C SER A 16 -5.73 12.76 -41.25
N CYS A 17 -5.04 11.69 -40.86
CA CYS A 17 -4.38 11.63 -39.59
C CYS A 17 -3.23 12.67 -39.53
N SER A 18 -3.26 13.53 -38.51
CA SER A 18 -2.22 14.56 -38.33
C SER A 18 -0.82 14.03 -38.06
N ARG A 19 -0.71 12.72 -37.75
CA ARG A 19 0.56 12.08 -37.38
C ARG A 19 1.18 11.21 -38.48
N CYS A 20 0.39 10.45 -39.21
CA CYS A 20 0.86 9.52 -40.27
C CYS A 20 0.28 9.82 -41.63
N SER A 21 -0.51 10.88 -41.77
CA SER A 21 -1.21 11.30 -43.00
C SER A 21 -2.20 10.27 -43.60
N GLU A 22 -2.42 9.14 -42.92
CA GLU A 22 -3.37 8.11 -43.35
C GLU A 22 -4.81 8.66 -43.38
N GLN A 23 -5.54 8.38 -44.42
CA GLN A 23 -6.96 8.68 -44.52
C GLN A 23 -7.75 7.73 -43.60
N THR A 24 -8.58 8.26 -42.77
CA THR A 24 -9.35 7.50 -41.76
C THR A 24 -10.73 8.15 -41.56
N ASP A 25 -11.61 7.43 -40.87
CA ASP A 25 -12.95 7.92 -40.54
C ASP A 25 -13.26 7.77 -39.02
N ALA A 26 -14.13 8.59 -38.52
CA ALA A 26 -14.64 8.50 -37.14
C ALA A 26 -16.07 9.05 -37.07
N PHE A 27 -16.79 8.67 -36.01
CA PHE A 27 -18.04 9.33 -35.66
C PHE A 27 -17.75 10.72 -35.06
N PRO A 28 -18.62 11.71 -35.28
CA PRO A 28 -18.40 13.10 -34.83
C PRO A 28 -18.04 13.27 -33.35
N GLU A 29 -18.56 12.41 -32.49
CA GLU A 29 -18.37 12.49 -31.02
C GLU A 29 -17.12 11.79 -30.52
N THR A 30 -16.24 11.30 -31.38
CA THR A 30 -15.06 10.56 -30.97
C THR A 30 -13.87 11.48 -30.69
N ARG A 31 -13.26 11.39 -29.52
CA ARG A 31 -12.01 12.10 -29.18
C ARG A 31 -10.88 11.90 -30.20
N ARG A 32 -10.96 10.85 -30.99
CA ARG A 32 -10.02 10.56 -32.06
C ARG A 32 -10.16 11.56 -33.23
N LEU A 33 -11.38 11.98 -33.57
CA LEU A 33 -11.63 13.00 -34.57
C LEU A 33 -11.18 14.38 -34.07
N ASP A 34 -11.49 14.75 -32.84
CA ASP A 34 -11.06 16.02 -32.24
C ASP A 34 -9.55 16.24 -32.35
N ARG A 35 -8.80 15.14 -32.27
CA ARG A 35 -7.33 15.15 -32.36
C ARG A 35 -6.81 14.85 -33.77
N ARG A 36 -7.68 14.60 -34.70
CA ARG A 36 -7.33 14.18 -36.07
C ARG A 36 -6.35 13.01 -36.13
N LEU A 37 -6.51 11.98 -35.30
CA LEU A 37 -5.65 10.80 -35.26
C LEU A 37 -6.37 9.56 -35.82
N CYS A 38 -5.69 8.74 -36.62
CA CYS A 38 -6.20 7.43 -36.99
C CYS A 38 -6.22 6.47 -35.79
N ARG A 39 -6.93 5.34 -35.95
CA ARG A 39 -7.07 4.37 -34.82
C ARG A 39 -5.73 3.86 -34.33
N ALA A 40 -4.78 3.60 -35.22
CA ALA A 40 -3.44 3.12 -34.89
C ALA A 40 -2.62 4.18 -34.15
N CYS A 41 -2.63 5.44 -34.59
CA CYS A 41 -1.92 6.54 -33.93
C CYS A 41 -2.55 6.94 -32.61
N PHE A 42 -3.86 6.91 -32.52
CA PHE A 42 -4.59 7.15 -31.26
C PHE A 42 -4.31 6.05 -30.22
N GLY A 43 -4.16 4.80 -30.67
CA GLY A 43 -3.79 3.65 -29.82
C GLY A 43 -2.31 3.61 -29.41
N LYS A 44 -1.41 4.22 -30.23
CA LYS A 44 0.06 4.23 -29.97
C LYS A 44 0.51 5.24 -28.89
N GLY A 45 -0.42 5.97 -28.30
CA GLY A 45 -0.21 6.55 -26.97
C GLY A 45 0.78 7.70 -26.82
N GLU A 46 1.17 8.43 -27.88
CA GLU A 46 1.99 9.66 -27.72
C GLU A 46 1.15 10.89 -27.33
N ASP A 47 -0.16 10.76 -27.30
CA ASP A 47 -1.08 11.80 -26.84
C ASP A 47 -1.63 11.50 -25.43
N ARG A 48 -0.94 10.66 -24.69
CA ARG A 48 -1.17 10.52 -23.27
C ARG A 48 -0.57 11.74 -22.61
N ARG A 49 -1.41 12.59 -21.99
CA ARG A 49 -0.93 13.51 -20.95
C ARG A 49 0.04 12.72 -20.10
N PRO A 50 1.21 13.28 -19.72
CA PRO A 50 2.12 12.59 -18.83
C PRO A 50 1.29 12.02 -17.69
N ARG A 51 1.31 10.72 -17.48
CA ARG A 51 0.62 10.13 -16.34
C ARG A 51 1.37 10.60 -15.13
N GLU A 52 0.77 11.50 -14.39
CA GLU A 52 1.47 12.19 -13.29
C GLU A 52 1.78 11.22 -12.14
N LEU A 53 0.99 10.16 -11.96
CA LEU A 53 1.12 9.25 -10.83
C LEU A 53 1.83 7.92 -11.15
N ASN A 54 1.48 7.25 -12.25
CA ASN A 54 1.95 5.89 -12.53
C ASN A 54 1.95 5.55 -14.03
N ASP A 55 2.43 4.35 -14.38
CA ASP A 55 2.51 3.85 -15.76
C ASP A 55 1.30 2.99 -16.16
N LEU A 56 0.26 2.82 -15.31
CA LEU A 56 -0.87 1.95 -15.56
C LEU A 56 -1.78 2.47 -16.67
N THR A 57 -2.35 1.56 -17.46
CA THR A 57 -3.47 1.88 -18.36
C THR A 57 -4.75 2.12 -17.56
N GLY A 58 -5.76 2.76 -18.18
CA GLY A 58 -7.07 2.93 -17.50
C GLY A 58 -7.72 1.61 -17.08
N LYS A 59 -7.51 0.52 -17.83
CA LYS A 59 -8.00 -0.82 -17.47
C LYS A 59 -7.25 -1.38 -16.26
N GLU A 60 -5.92 -1.30 -16.26
CA GLU A 60 -5.08 -1.74 -15.14
C GLU A 60 -5.39 -0.94 -13.88
N TRP A 61 -5.56 0.40 -14.03
CA TRP A 61 -6.00 1.26 -12.93
C TRP A 61 -7.34 0.81 -12.34
N ALA A 62 -8.36 0.58 -13.18
CA ALA A 62 -9.68 0.15 -12.71
C ALA A 62 -9.63 -1.18 -11.94
N LEU A 63 -8.74 -2.09 -12.34
CA LEU A 63 -8.52 -3.36 -11.63
C LEU A 63 -7.72 -3.17 -10.33
N ALA A 64 -6.72 -2.30 -10.33
CA ALA A 64 -5.84 -2.08 -9.20
C ALA A 64 -6.44 -1.19 -8.10
N SER A 65 -7.47 -0.38 -8.41
CA SER A 65 -8.07 0.62 -7.50
C SER A 65 -9.22 0.09 -6.64
N ARG A 66 -9.30 -1.22 -6.43
CA ARG A 66 -10.31 -1.83 -5.56
C ARG A 66 -10.00 -1.57 -4.09
N SER A 67 -11.04 -1.35 -3.30
CA SER A 67 -10.89 -1.13 -1.85
C SER A 67 -10.64 -2.44 -1.07
N VAL A 68 -11.04 -3.59 -1.61
CA VAL A 68 -10.78 -4.92 -1.03
C VAL A 68 -10.02 -5.75 -2.03
N GLU A 69 -8.84 -6.24 -1.63
CA GLU A 69 -7.95 -7.03 -2.47
C GLU A 69 -7.46 -8.29 -1.77
N HIS A 70 -7.35 -9.34 -2.55
CA HIS A 70 -6.77 -10.60 -2.13
C HIS A 70 -5.44 -10.82 -2.86
N TYR A 71 -4.38 -11.08 -2.09
CA TYR A 71 -3.06 -11.38 -2.63
C TYR A 71 -2.72 -12.84 -2.35
N PRO A 72 -2.32 -13.64 -3.34
CA PRO A 72 -1.89 -15.01 -3.11
C PRO A 72 -0.74 -15.08 -2.09
N ASP A 73 -0.84 -16.01 -1.14
CA ASP A 73 0.21 -16.23 -0.13
C ASP A 73 1.37 -17.07 -0.71
N THR A 74 2.02 -16.53 -1.73
CA THR A 74 3.17 -17.14 -2.40
C THR A 74 4.47 -16.68 -1.76
N ARG A 75 4.67 -17.01 -0.46
CA ARG A 75 5.89 -16.58 0.24
C ARG A 75 7.10 -17.36 -0.20
N SER A 76 8.19 -16.63 -0.51
CA SER A 76 9.52 -17.19 -0.75
C SER A 76 10.11 -17.78 0.54
N GLU A 77 11.20 -18.54 0.42
CA GLU A 77 11.91 -19.12 1.57
C GLU A 77 12.30 -18.04 2.60
N LYS A 78 12.90 -16.93 2.15
CA LYS A 78 13.29 -15.82 3.04
C LYS A 78 12.12 -15.16 3.75
N GLN A 79 10.97 -15.04 3.09
CA GLN A 79 9.76 -14.52 3.70
C GLN A 79 9.18 -15.46 4.76
N ARG A 80 9.26 -16.79 4.53
CA ARG A 80 8.91 -17.81 5.54
C ARG A 80 9.85 -17.77 6.73
N GLU A 81 11.15 -17.59 6.49
CA GLU A 81 12.16 -17.45 7.55
C GLU A 81 11.92 -16.21 8.43
N HIS A 82 11.54 -15.09 7.83
CA HIS A 82 11.16 -13.88 8.55
C HIS A 82 9.82 -14.01 9.29
N GLY A 83 8.86 -14.68 8.67
CA GLY A 83 7.55 -15.03 9.27
C GLY A 83 6.48 -13.94 9.24
N ALA A 84 6.81 -12.69 8.91
CA ALA A 84 5.88 -11.56 9.00
C ALA A 84 5.94 -10.61 7.80
N CYS A 85 6.26 -11.13 6.62
CA CYS A 85 6.25 -10.35 5.39
C CYS A 85 4.87 -10.37 4.71
N PHE A 86 4.49 -9.28 4.08
CA PHE A 86 3.40 -9.28 3.10
C PHE A 86 3.84 -9.96 1.79
N PRO A 87 2.90 -10.45 0.95
CA PRO A 87 3.24 -11.08 -0.33
C PRO A 87 3.93 -10.12 -1.30
N ALA A 88 4.83 -10.63 -2.15
CA ALA A 88 5.49 -9.82 -3.19
C ALA A 88 4.48 -9.19 -4.16
N SER A 89 3.38 -9.90 -4.49
CA SER A 89 2.30 -9.39 -5.33
C SER A 89 1.62 -8.13 -4.75
N LEU A 90 1.49 -8.03 -3.42
CA LEU A 90 1.03 -6.82 -2.76
C LEU A 90 2.01 -5.66 -3.00
N ALA A 91 3.31 -5.91 -2.76
CA ALA A 91 4.34 -4.89 -2.97
C ALA A 91 4.35 -4.40 -4.42
N MET A 92 4.33 -5.32 -5.39
CA MET A 92 4.30 -4.99 -6.82
C MET A 92 3.08 -4.15 -7.20
N GLN A 93 1.90 -4.50 -6.70
CA GLN A 93 0.68 -3.74 -6.98
C GLN A 93 0.75 -2.33 -6.38
N GLN A 94 1.11 -2.19 -5.09
CA GLN A 94 1.16 -0.88 -4.45
C GLN A 94 2.23 0.02 -5.12
N ILE A 95 3.42 -0.49 -5.38
CA ILE A 95 4.47 0.24 -6.10
C ILE A 95 3.98 0.64 -7.49
N GLY A 96 3.34 -0.25 -8.23
CA GLY A 96 2.78 0.04 -9.56
C GLY A 96 1.69 1.11 -9.56
N ILE A 97 0.86 1.17 -8.51
CA ILE A 97 -0.19 2.18 -8.35
C ILE A 97 0.38 3.58 -8.10
N TYR A 98 1.38 3.70 -7.23
CA TYR A 98 1.82 4.99 -6.68
C TYR A 98 3.14 5.50 -7.25
N THR A 99 3.76 4.78 -8.20
CA THR A 99 5.07 5.19 -8.76
C THR A 99 5.19 4.97 -10.25
N ARG A 100 6.20 5.62 -10.82
CA ARG A 100 6.72 5.40 -12.17
C ARG A 100 8.07 4.69 -12.13
N ARG A 101 8.46 4.14 -13.29
CA ARG A 101 9.81 3.59 -13.48
C ARG A 101 10.88 4.62 -13.14
N GLY A 102 11.90 4.20 -12.39
CA GLY A 102 13.03 5.04 -11.97
C GLY A 102 12.80 5.84 -10.69
N GLU A 103 11.55 5.91 -10.17
CA GLU A 103 11.24 6.61 -8.92
C GLU A 103 11.75 5.86 -7.69
N VAL A 104 11.88 6.60 -6.58
CA VAL A 104 12.47 6.13 -5.32
C VAL A 104 11.37 5.65 -4.39
N VAL A 105 11.47 4.40 -3.97
CA VAL A 105 10.57 3.76 -3.00
C VAL A 105 11.32 3.49 -1.70
N LEU A 106 10.73 3.87 -0.58
CA LEU A 106 11.26 3.64 0.77
C LEU A 106 10.49 2.54 1.49
N ASP A 107 11.22 1.64 2.16
CA ASP A 107 10.66 0.75 3.18
C ASP A 107 11.47 0.92 4.49
N PRO A 108 10.94 1.64 5.49
CA PRO A 108 11.63 1.86 6.76
C PRO A 108 11.67 0.62 7.68
N PHE A 109 10.98 -0.47 7.34
CA PHE A 109 10.99 -1.75 8.05
C PHE A 109 11.19 -2.89 7.06
N ALA A 110 12.29 -2.85 6.31
CA ALA A 110 12.50 -3.64 5.09
C ALA A 110 12.56 -5.16 5.31
N GLY A 111 12.83 -5.63 6.51
CA GLY A 111 12.95 -7.06 6.81
C GLY A 111 13.94 -7.75 5.88
N VAL A 112 13.47 -8.78 5.20
CA VAL A 112 14.25 -9.53 4.20
C VAL A 112 14.17 -8.94 2.79
N GLY A 113 13.62 -7.73 2.61
CA GLY A 113 13.68 -6.94 1.38
C GLY A 113 12.58 -7.22 0.36
N THR A 114 11.39 -7.65 0.74
CA THR A 114 10.28 -7.91 -0.20
C THR A 114 9.93 -6.69 -1.06
N THR A 115 9.88 -5.50 -0.45
CA THR A 115 9.62 -4.24 -1.16
C THR A 115 10.71 -3.94 -2.18
N LEU A 116 11.98 -4.20 -1.84
CA LEU A 116 13.11 -3.93 -2.72
C LEU A 116 13.17 -4.91 -3.89
N ASP A 117 12.79 -6.18 -3.66
CA ASP A 117 12.66 -7.17 -4.74
C ASP A 117 11.61 -6.68 -5.77
N ALA A 118 10.46 -6.21 -5.29
CA ALA A 118 9.42 -5.66 -6.16
C ALA A 118 9.87 -4.38 -6.88
N CYS A 119 10.66 -3.52 -6.22
CA CYS A 119 11.27 -2.34 -6.86
C CYS A 119 12.20 -2.73 -8.00
N ALA A 120 13.06 -3.73 -7.78
CA ALA A 120 14.00 -4.21 -8.80
C ALA A 120 13.24 -4.75 -10.02
N GLU A 121 12.22 -5.59 -9.80
CA GLU A 121 11.41 -6.18 -10.88
C GLU A 121 10.67 -5.11 -11.69
N LEU A 122 10.14 -4.10 -11.03
CA LEU A 122 9.39 -3.01 -11.66
C LEU A 122 10.29 -1.88 -12.20
N GLY A 123 11.61 -1.93 -12.01
CA GLY A 123 12.54 -0.91 -12.43
C GLY A 123 12.44 0.39 -11.62
N ARG A 124 12.15 0.30 -10.33
CA ARG A 124 12.18 1.39 -9.35
C ARG A 124 13.46 1.32 -8.53
N ARG A 125 13.81 2.41 -7.88
CA ARG A 125 14.95 2.49 -6.96
C ARG A 125 14.46 2.27 -5.54
N GLY A 126 14.86 1.17 -4.90
CA GLY A 126 14.41 0.83 -3.54
C GLY A 126 15.44 1.22 -2.49
N ILE A 127 14.97 1.77 -1.38
CA ILE A 127 15.78 2.06 -0.18
C ILE A 127 15.09 1.40 1.00
N GLY A 128 15.80 0.50 1.68
CA GLY A 128 15.31 -0.17 2.88
C GLY A 128 16.12 0.23 4.11
N ILE A 129 15.44 0.39 5.23
CA ILE A 129 16.06 0.45 6.56
C ILE A 129 15.62 -0.81 7.31
N GLU A 130 16.58 -1.50 7.93
CA GLU A 130 16.31 -2.71 8.70
C GLU A 130 17.19 -2.76 9.94
N LEU A 131 16.54 -2.82 11.11
CA LEU A 131 17.23 -2.84 12.41
C LEU A 131 18.02 -4.14 12.62
N ASN A 132 17.45 -5.28 12.20
CA ASN A 132 18.07 -6.58 12.38
C ASN A 132 19.15 -6.82 11.32
N ALA A 133 20.43 -6.76 11.75
CA ALA A 133 21.57 -6.95 10.86
C ALA A 133 21.55 -8.29 10.09
N ARG A 134 20.93 -9.35 10.61
CA ARG A 134 20.78 -10.65 9.92
C ARG A 134 19.85 -10.50 8.73
N PHE A 135 18.69 -9.88 8.90
CA PHE A 135 17.72 -9.66 7.83
C PHE A 135 18.26 -8.69 6.78
N ALA A 136 18.89 -7.59 7.21
CA ALA A 136 19.54 -6.65 6.31
C ALA A 136 20.65 -7.30 5.45
N ARG A 137 21.49 -8.18 6.04
CA ARG A 137 22.49 -8.94 5.29
C ARG A 137 21.85 -9.90 4.28
N ARG A 138 20.77 -10.59 4.67
CA ARG A 138 20.04 -11.48 3.77
C ARG A 138 19.46 -10.72 2.59
N ALA A 139 18.80 -9.60 2.83
CA ALA A 139 18.26 -8.75 1.77
C ALA A 139 19.35 -8.29 0.79
N ARG A 140 20.47 -7.77 1.30
CA ARG A 140 21.61 -7.35 0.46
C ARG A 140 22.19 -8.48 -0.38
N ALA A 141 22.33 -9.68 0.20
CA ALA A 141 22.87 -10.85 -0.50
C ALA A 141 21.96 -11.30 -1.66
N ASP A 142 20.64 -11.27 -1.46
CA ASP A 142 19.69 -11.64 -2.50
C ASP A 142 19.65 -10.59 -3.61
N LEU A 143 19.66 -9.30 -3.28
CA LEU A 143 19.72 -8.20 -4.26
C LEU A 143 21.01 -8.25 -5.09
N ALA A 144 22.15 -8.55 -4.48
CA ALA A 144 23.43 -8.71 -5.19
C ALA A 144 23.38 -9.91 -6.15
N ARG A 145 22.79 -11.04 -5.71
CA ARG A 145 22.64 -12.22 -6.57
C ARG A 145 21.80 -11.96 -7.81
N TRP A 146 20.83 -11.05 -7.72
CA TRP A 146 19.95 -10.67 -8.84
C TRP A 146 20.50 -9.49 -9.66
N GLY A 147 21.71 -9.02 -9.38
CA GLY A 147 22.31 -7.86 -10.07
C GLY A 147 21.60 -6.53 -9.77
N ALA A 148 20.85 -6.47 -8.69
CA ALA A 148 20.06 -5.28 -8.34
C ALA A 148 20.74 -4.34 -7.32
N ALA A 149 21.97 -4.67 -6.88
CA ALA A 149 22.68 -3.93 -5.82
C ALA A 149 22.98 -2.45 -6.16
N GLU A 150 23.02 -2.09 -7.44
CA GLU A 150 23.25 -0.70 -7.87
C GLU A 150 21.99 0.17 -7.73
N THR A 151 20.81 -0.42 -7.84
CA THR A 151 19.54 0.29 -7.83
C THR A 151 18.76 0.12 -6.52
N GLN A 152 19.15 -0.86 -5.71
CA GLN A 152 18.51 -1.19 -4.43
C GLN A 152 19.51 -1.07 -3.29
N ARG A 153 19.16 -0.37 -2.22
CA ARG A 153 20.03 -0.15 -1.06
C ARG A 153 19.32 -0.57 0.24
N VAL A 154 20.03 -1.32 1.10
CA VAL A 154 19.56 -1.66 2.45
C VAL A 154 20.57 -1.13 3.47
N ASN A 155 20.13 -0.26 4.36
CA ASN A 155 20.92 0.23 5.49
C ASN A 155 20.50 -0.54 6.76
N THR A 156 21.48 -0.88 7.58
CA THR A 156 21.21 -1.47 8.91
C THR A 156 21.16 -0.34 9.92
N ASP A 157 19.95 0.08 10.29
CA ASP A 157 19.71 1.17 11.22
C ASP A 157 18.27 1.15 11.74
N ASP A 158 17.94 2.08 12.63
CA ASP A 158 16.62 2.32 13.20
C ASP A 158 15.78 3.19 12.26
N ALA A 159 14.53 2.80 12.02
CA ALA A 159 13.58 3.56 11.20
C ALA A 159 13.33 5.00 11.68
N ARG A 160 13.54 5.28 12.95
CA ARG A 160 13.46 6.64 13.52
C ARG A 160 14.57 7.56 13.04
N THR A 161 15.65 7.01 12.45
CA THR A 161 16.84 7.75 12.04
C THR A 161 16.95 7.94 10.52
N LEU A 162 15.84 7.84 9.77
CA LEU A 162 15.79 7.92 8.30
C LEU A 162 16.61 9.07 7.71
N ARG A 163 16.58 10.25 8.36
CA ARG A 163 17.27 11.46 7.90
C ARG A 163 18.81 11.38 7.94
N ARG A 164 19.37 10.33 8.53
CA ARG A 164 20.80 10.02 8.44
C ARG A 164 21.18 9.42 7.08
N HIS A 165 20.21 8.80 6.42
CA HIS A 165 20.40 8.03 5.18
C HIS A 165 19.78 8.69 3.96
N LEU A 166 18.84 9.61 4.16
CA LEU A 166 17.99 10.20 3.13
C LEU A 166 17.89 11.72 3.34
N ALA A 167 18.00 12.46 2.24
CA ALA A 167 17.69 13.89 2.25
C ALA A 167 16.17 14.10 2.37
N ASP A 168 15.77 15.24 2.89
CA ASP A 168 14.37 15.67 2.91
C ASP A 168 13.81 15.72 1.48
N ALA A 169 12.54 15.37 1.32
CA ALA A 169 11.82 15.36 0.05
C ALA A 169 12.55 14.61 -1.10
N SER A 170 13.22 13.48 -0.80
CA SER A 170 13.96 12.67 -1.77
C SER A 170 13.25 11.38 -2.20
N VAL A 171 12.15 11.01 -1.54
CA VAL A 171 11.41 9.76 -1.73
C VAL A 171 10.09 10.03 -2.43
N ASP A 172 9.77 9.24 -3.47
CA ASP A 172 8.54 9.37 -4.26
C ASP A 172 7.37 8.57 -3.68
N PHE A 173 7.66 7.46 -2.99
CA PHE A 173 6.65 6.59 -2.39
C PHE A 173 7.22 5.83 -1.19
N LEU A 174 6.37 5.55 -0.21
CA LEU A 174 6.71 4.67 0.92
C LEU A 174 5.75 3.48 0.97
N LEU A 175 6.30 2.27 1.10
CA LEU A 175 5.54 1.05 1.36
C LEU A 175 6.19 0.28 2.50
N THR A 176 5.43 -0.02 3.55
CA THR A 176 5.98 -0.75 4.70
C THR A 176 4.91 -1.46 5.52
N SER A 177 5.37 -2.35 6.42
CA SER A 177 4.59 -2.91 7.51
C SER A 177 5.43 -2.83 8.78
N PRO A 178 5.06 -2.00 9.77
CA PRO A 178 5.84 -1.87 10.99
C PRO A 178 5.78 -3.17 11.82
N PRO A 179 6.76 -3.45 12.69
CA PRO A 179 6.61 -4.49 13.68
C PRO A 179 5.42 -4.17 14.58
N TYR A 180 4.79 -5.20 15.12
CA TYR A 180 3.70 -5.00 16.09
C TYR A 180 4.27 -5.05 17.52
N ALA A 181 3.67 -4.26 18.42
CA ALA A 181 4.07 -4.18 19.82
C ALA A 181 4.15 -5.54 20.54
N SER A 182 4.75 -5.55 21.73
CA SER A 182 4.96 -6.75 22.58
C SER A 182 3.71 -7.60 22.81
N LEU A 183 2.53 -7.03 22.65
CA LEU A 183 1.24 -7.72 22.76
C LEU A 183 1.11 -8.96 21.88
N LEU A 184 1.84 -9.02 20.76
CA LEU A 184 1.90 -10.23 19.92
C LEU A 184 2.70 -11.37 20.56
N LYS A 185 3.55 -11.11 21.54
CA LYS A 185 4.30 -12.16 22.25
C LYS A 185 3.34 -13.11 22.98
N ASN A 186 2.26 -12.57 23.51
CA ASN A 186 1.27 -13.30 24.31
C ASN A 186 0.19 -13.99 23.49
N VAL A 187 -0.14 -13.51 22.29
CA VAL A 187 -1.15 -14.11 21.42
C VAL A 187 -0.74 -15.49 20.91
N ARG A 188 0.53 -15.80 20.88
CA ARG A 188 1.11 -16.99 20.23
C ARG A 188 1.13 -18.26 21.07
N GLY A 189 1.16 -18.16 22.39
CA GLY A 189 1.22 -19.33 23.28
C GLY A 189 -0.07 -20.14 23.31
N ALA A 190 -1.24 -19.52 23.20
CA ALA A 190 -2.54 -20.18 23.28
C ALA A 190 -2.93 -20.90 21.99
N PHE A 191 -2.44 -20.49 20.84
CA PHE A 191 -2.84 -21.00 19.52
C PHE A 191 -1.95 -22.12 18.99
N ALA A 192 -0.67 -22.14 19.35
CA ALA A 192 0.28 -23.16 18.87
C ALA A 192 -0.04 -24.57 19.37
N TYR A 193 -0.74 -24.71 20.49
CA TYR A 193 -0.90 -25.99 21.16
C TYR A 193 -1.97 -26.91 20.56
N LYS A 194 -3.06 -26.38 19.98
CA LYS A 194 -4.19 -27.20 19.48
C LYS A 194 -4.18 -27.52 17.99
N TRP A 195 -3.28 -26.95 17.18
CA TRP A 195 -3.31 -27.06 15.72
C TRP A 195 -2.10 -27.75 15.10
N LYS A 196 -1.26 -28.40 15.91
CA LYS A 196 -0.07 -29.13 15.42
C LYS A 196 -0.38 -30.26 14.42
N GLU A 197 -1.60 -30.75 14.39
CA GLU A 197 -1.92 -31.98 13.64
C GLU A 197 -2.60 -31.74 12.27
N HIS A 198 -3.11 -30.54 11.95
CA HIS A 198 -4.01 -30.39 10.79
C HIS A 198 -3.76 -29.19 9.86
N SER A 199 -2.71 -28.40 9.99
CA SER A 199 -2.46 -27.31 9.05
C SER A 199 -1.00 -27.16 8.64
N ALA A 200 -0.79 -26.79 7.36
CA ALA A 200 0.51 -26.41 6.81
C ALA A 200 1.17 -25.20 7.56
N ILE A 201 0.47 -24.59 8.51
CA ILE A 201 0.93 -23.51 9.39
C ILE A 201 1.62 -24.06 10.65
N ALA A 202 1.57 -25.36 10.90
CA ALA A 202 2.29 -26.03 11.99
C ALA A 202 3.82 -25.88 11.91
N SER A 203 4.33 -25.37 10.81
CA SER A 203 5.76 -25.14 10.58
C SER A 203 6.24 -23.71 10.82
N VAL A 204 5.39 -22.80 11.32
CA VAL A 204 5.89 -21.48 11.76
C VAL A 204 6.64 -21.70 13.07
N PRO A 205 7.97 -21.54 13.10
CA PRO A 205 8.74 -21.67 14.32
C PRO A 205 8.15 -20.77 15.41
N ASN A 206 8.24 -21.23 16.65
CA ASN A 206 7.87 -20.48 17.83
C ASN A 206 8.21 -18.99 17.63
N PRO A 207 7.25 -18.07 17.74
CA PRO A 207 7.48 -16.67 17.41
C PRO A 207 8.55 -16.09 18.32
N ARG A 208 9.71 -15.99 17.77
CA ARG A 208 10.81 -15.25 18.39
C ARG A 208 10.55 -13.76 18.16
N PRO A 209 10.92 -12.88 19.11
CA PRO A 209 10.99 -11.45 18.82
C PRO A 209 11.84 -11.25 17.57
N TYR A 210 11.51 -10.27 16.74
CA TYR A 210 12.26 -9.98 15.51
C TYR A 210 13.73 -9.74 15.80
N SER A 211 14.01 -9.10 16.94
CA SER A 211 15.34 -8.96 17.50
C SER A 211 15.29 -8.81 19.04
N ALA A 212 16.44 -8.97 19.69
CA ALA A 212 16.62 -8.60 21.09
C ALA A 212 17.13 -7.16 21.23
N HIS A 213 17.15 -6.38 20.14
CA HIS A 213 17.69 -5.03 20.16
C HIS A 213 16.76 -4.09 20.96
N PRO A 214 17.29 -3.25 21.85
CA PRO A 214 16.48 -2.34 22.67
C PRO A 214 15.64 -1.34 21.85
N ALA A 215 16.09 -1.00 20.67
CA ALA A 215 15.38 -0.11 19.74
C ALA A 215 14.28 -0.79 18.92
N ASP A 216 14.09 -2.11 19.05
CA ASP A 216 13.05 -2.85 18.32
C ASP A 216 11.65 -2.49 18.84
N LEU A 217 10.87 -1.82 18.00
CA LEU A 217 9.50 -1.41 18.31
C LEU A 217 8.64 -2.60 18.72
N GLY A 218 8.90 -3.78 18.18
CA GLY A 218 8.20 -5.02 18.52
C GLY A 218 8.44 -5.50 19.97
N ASN A 219 9.36 -4.89 20.71
CA ASN A 219 9.62 -5.18 22.12
C ASN A 219 8.97 -4.20 23.09
N LEU A 220 8.44 -3.08 22.59
CA LEU A 220 7.88 -2.00 23.41
C LEU A 220 6.46 -2.32 23.88
N GLU A 221 6.10 -1.79 25.03
CA GLU A 221 4.70 -1.73 25.46
C GLU A 221 3.88 -0.85 24.50
N TYR A 222 2.55 -1.04 24.47
CA TYR A 222 1.73 -0.46 23.42
C TYR A 222 1.79 1.07 23.33
N GLY A 223 1.82 1.77 24.47
CA GLY A 223 1.97 3.24 24.51
C GLY A 223 3.31 3.71 23.93
N ASP A 224 4.40 3.13 24.41
CA ASP A 224 5.76 3.44 23.95
C ASP A 224 5.95 3.06 22.47
N PHE A 225 5.31 1.97 22.03
CA PHE A 225 5.27 1.58 20.63
C PHE A 225 4.61 2.64 19.75
N LEU A 226 3.45 3.19 20.16
CA LEU A 226 2.77 4.25 19.41
C LEU A 226 3.59 5.54 19.36
N ASP A 227 4.32 5.88 20.42
CA ASP A 227 5.20 7.06 20.46
C ASP A 227 6.44 6.88 19.56
N ALA A 228 7.06 5.69 19.59
CA ALA A 228 8.13 5.34 18.67
C ALA A 228 7.66 5.33 17.21
N LEU A 229 6.44 4.85 16.95
CA LEU A 229 5.80 4.85 15.63
C LEU A 229 5.54 6.28 15.15
N SER A 230 5.13 7.20 16.04
CA SER A 230 4.99 8.63 15.72
C SER A 230 6.30 9.23 15.23
N THR A 231 7.42 8.92 15.90
CA THR A 231 8.75 9.35 15.46
C THR A 231 9.11 8.81 14.07
N CYS A 232 8.75 7.53 13.78
CA CYS A 232 8.94 6.95 12.44
C CYS A 232 8.08 7.66 11.37
N LEU A 233 6.85 8.03 11.71
CA LEU A 233 5.94 8.75 10.83
C LEU A 233 6.47 10.15 10.51
N GLU A 234 6.95 10.89 11.50
CA GLU A 234 7.56 12.21 11.32
C GLU A 234 8.81 12.15 10.44
N ALA A 235 9.70 11.19 10.72
CA ALA A 235 10.90 10.97 9.92
C ALA A 235 10.55 10.57 8.47
N SER A 236 9.55 9.72 8.28
CA SER A 236 9.04 9.30 6.97
C SER A 236 8.46 10.48 6.19
N ARG A 237 7.68 11.32 6.86
CA ARG A 237 7.10 12.52 6.25
C ARG A 237 8.16 13.50 5.77
N ALA A 238 9.22 13.70 6.54
CA ALA A 238 10.30 14.62 6.17
C ALA A 238 11.03 14.19 4.87
N VAL A 239 11.29 12.89 4.70
CA VAL A 239 12.00 12.38 3.51
C VAL A 239 11.08 12.18 2.31
N LEU A 240 9.78 12.07 2.48
CA LEU A 240 8.79 11.99 1.39
C LEU A 240 8.63 13.34 0.69
N ARG A 241 8.57 13.34 -0.62
CA ARG A 241 8.23 14.52 -1.41
C ARG A 241 6.84 15.04 -1.06
N ARG A 242 6.63 16.32 -1.27
CA ARG A 242 5.30 16.90 -1.20
C ARG A 242 4.38 16.16 -2.17
N ASP A 243 3.15 15.92 -1.75
CA ASP A 243 2.10 15.19 -2.48
C ASP A 243 2.39 13.70 -2.70
N ALA A 244 3.52 13.16 -2.25
CA ALA A 244 3.83 11.74 -2.30
C ALA A 244 2.91 10.92 -1.40
N TYR A 245 2.76 9.65 -1.76
CA TYR A 245 1.93 8.70 -1.02
C TYR A 245 2.78 7.79 -0.14
N ALA A 246 2.16 7.31 0.95
CA ALA A 246 2.71 6.28 1.81
C ALA A 246 1.64 5.22 2.09
N VAL A 247 1.97 3.95 1.91
CA VAL A 247 1.09 2.83 2.25
C VAL A 247 1.69 2.05 3.40
N TRP A 248 0.94 1.99 4.49
CA TRP A 248 1.31 1.24 5.69
C TRP A 248 0.39 0.04 5.86
N VAL A 249 0.98 -1.16 5.90
CA VAL A 249 0.23 -2.39 6.13
C VAL A 249 0.10 -2.59 7.62
N VAL A 250 -1.10 -2.39 8.15
CA VAL A 250 -1.39 -2.42 9.59
C VAL A 250 -2.47 -3.46 9.87
N LYS A 251 -2.40 -4.13 11.01
CA LYS A 251 -3.36 -5.14 11.40
C LYS A 251 -3.82 -4.97 12.84
N ASP A 252 -5.12 -4.99 13.03
CA ASP A 252 -5.72 -5.10 14.36
C ASP A 252 -5.54 -6.50 14.94
N PHE A 253 -5.54 -6.59 16.25
CA PHE A 253 -5.32 -7.85 16.95
C PHE A 253 -6.09 -7.91 18.27
N ARG A 254 -5.98 -9.03 18.96
CA ARG A 254 -6.57 -9.26 20.28
C ARG A 254 -5.48 -9.58 21.28
N ALA A 255 -5.57 -9.00 22.45
CA ALA A 255 -4.68 -9.29 23.58
C ALA A 255 -5.47 -9.96 24.71
N LEU A 256 -6.05 -11.13 24.42
CA LEU A 256 -7.01 -11.81 25.29
C LEU A 256 -6.42 -12.24 26.63
N GLN A 257 -5.10 -12.50 26.71
CA GLN A 257 -4.40 -12.81 27.95
C GLN A 257 -4.31 -11.61 28.88
N GLU A 258 -4.34 -10.41 28.32
CA GLU A 258 -4.34 -9.12 29.04
C GLU A 258 -5.76 -8.60 29.27
N GLY A 259 -6.77 -9.38 28.93
CA GLY A 259 -8.17 -8.98 29.07
C GLY A 259 -8.66 -7.99 28.01
N ILE A 260 -7.87 -7.72 26.96
CA ILE A 260 -8.20 -6.75 25.91
C ILE A 260 -8.84 -7.49 24.72
N PRO A 261 -10.16 -7.32 24.50
CA PRO A 261 -10.88 -8.06 23.46
C PRO A 261 -10.50 -7.63 22.04
N TYR A 262 -10.09 -6.38 21.84
CA TYR A 262 -9.74 -5.82 20.53
C TYR A 262 -8.80 -4.63 20.67
N VAL A 263 -7.69 -4.65 19.95
CA VAL A 263 -6.77 -3.52 19.82
C VAL A 263 -6.95 -2.91 18.44
N ASN A 264 -7.45 -1.67 18.41
CA ASN A 264 -7.74 -0.89 17.21
C ASN A 264 -6.46 -0.21 16.69
N LEU A 265 -5.46 -1.00 16.32
CA LEU A 265 -4.16 -0.45 15.91
C LEU A 265 -4.27 0.44 14.67
N HIS A 266 -5.12 0.09 13.68
CA HIS A 266 -5.25 0.92 12.49
C HIS A 266 -5.83 2.31 12.79
N GLY A 267 -6.78 2.41 13.72
CA GLY A 267 -7.34 3.69 14.16
C GLY A 267 -6.31 4.54 14.91
N ASP A 268 -5.60 3.94 15.88
CA ASP A 268 -4.54 4.62 16.62
C ASP A 268 -3.39 5.05 15.70
N PHE A 269 -3.05 4.23 14.70
CA PHE A 269 -2.06 4.56 13.69
C PHE A 269 -2.49 5.77 12.83
N ILE A 270 -3.74 5.82 12.38
CA ILE A 270 -4.28 6.93 11.58
C ILE A 270 -4.20 8.23 12.39
N ASP A 271 -4.63 8.21 13.65
CA ASP A 271 -4.56 9.39 14.54
C ASP A 271 -3.11 9.90 14.68
N ARG A 272 -2.14 8.99 14.88
CA ARG A 272 -0.72 9.36 14.96
C ARG A 272 -0.18 9.89 13.63
N ALA A 273 -0.61 9.34 12.50
CA ALA A 273 -0.20 9.80 11.17
C ALA A 273 -0.74 11.21 10.87
N GLU A 274 -1.99 11.49 11.22
CA GLU A 274 -2.58 12.81 11.04
C GLU A 274 -1.91 13.86 11.94
N ARG A 275 -1.57 13.52 13.18
CA ARG A 275 -0.77 14.38 14.07
C ARG A 275 0.64 14.63 13.54
N ALA A 276 1.25 13.65 12.87
CA ALA A 276 2.53 13.84 12.17
C ALA A 276 2.41 14.70 10.90
N GLY A 277 1.18 15.11 10.51
CA GLY A 277 0.89 16.00 9.40
C GLY A 277 0.64 15.31 8.06
N PHE A 278 0.40 14.01 8.04
CA PHE A 278 -0.16 13.30 6.90
C PHE A 278 -1.66 13.57 6.76
N THR A 279 -2.18 13.39 5.55
CA THR A 279 -3.62 13.28 5.32
C THR A 279 -3.97 11.81 5.09
N LEU A 280 -4.96 11.27 5.80
CA LEU A 280 -5.56 9.99 5.43
C LEU A 280 -6.21 10.15 4.05
N TRP A 281 -5.71 9.41 3.06
CA TRP A 281 -6.17 9.50 1.68
C TRP A 281 -7.14 8.40 1.31
N ASP A 282 -6.86 7.17 1.76
CA ASP A 282 -7.69 6.00 1.51
C ASP A 282 -7.44 4.93 2.57
N LEU A 283 -8.40 4.00 2.74
CA LEU A 283 -8.27 2.83 3.60
C LEU A 283 -8.73 1.59 2.82
N ARG A 284 -7.76 0.72 2.50
CA ARG A 284 -8.01 -0.49 1.74
C ARG A 284 -7.89 -1.72 2.61
N ILE A 285 -8.59 -2.78 2.25
CA ILE A 285 -8.59 -4.06 2.95
C ILE A 285 -7.73 -5.07 2.20
N TYR A 286 -6.72 -5.60 2.86
CA TYR A 286 -6.00 -6.78 2.43
C TYR A 286 -6.70 -8.01 3.00
N ASP A 287 -7.54 -8.65 2.19
CA ASP A 287 -8.27 -9.86 2.56
C ASP A 287 -7.33 -11.06 2.66
N GLN A 288 -7.31 -11.70 3.83
CA GLN A 288 -6.50 -12.86 4.17
C GLN A 288 -7.36 -14.08 4.52
N THR A 289 -8.68 -14.01 4.35
CA THR A 289 -9.62 -15.05 4.80
C THR A 289 -9.35 -16.42 4.17
N ARG A 290 -8.83 -16.45 2.94
CA ARG A 290 -8.57 -17.69 2.18
C ARG A 290 -7.44 -18.55 2.74
N TYR A 291 -6.49 -17.97 3.48
CA TYR A 291 -5.31 -18.68 3.98
C TYR A 291 -5.04 -18.47 5.47
N ARG A 292 -5.88 -17.72 6.15
CA ARG A 292 -5.83 -17.67 7.61
C ARG A 292 -6.69 -18.77 8.20
N PRO A 293 -6.14 -19.54 9.17
CA PRO A 293 -6.92 -20.57 9.82
C PRO A 293 -8.07 -19.95 10.61
N LEU A 294 -9.24 -20.57 10.54
CA LEU A 294 -10.35 -20.26 11.41
C LEU A 294 -10.13 -20.93 12.76
N VAL A 295 -10.26 -20.19 13.83
CA VAL A 295 -10.03 -20.65 15.20
C VAL A 295 -11.27 -20.36 16.04
N CYS A 296 -11.67 -21.34 16.85
CA CYS A 296 -12.78 -21.19 17.82
C CYS A 296 -12.30 -20.38 19.02
N LEU A 297 -12.44 -19.07 18.94
CA LEU A 297 -12.01 -18.14 20.00
C LEU A 297 -13.07 -18.03 21.09
N GLY A 298 -13.00 -18.91 22.10
CA GLY A 298 -13.90 -18.90 23.23
C GLY A 298 -15.25 -19.60 23.03
N PHE A 299 -15.59 -20.06 21.81
CA PHE A 299 -16.80 -20.85 21.57
C PHE A 299 -16.70 -22.24 22.27
N PRO A 300 -17.77 -22.77 22.89
CA PRO A 300 -19.15 -22.24 22.95
C PRO A 300 -19.46 -21.36 24.18
N SER A 301 -18.47 -20.80 24.85
CA SER A 301 -18.73 -19.93 26.01
C SER A 301 -19.46 -18.63 25.61
N ARG A 302 -20.03 -17.92 26.57
CA ARG A 302 -20.66 -16.61 26.34
C ARG A 302 -19.63 -15.53 25.96
N ARG A 303 -18.31 -15.78 26.19
CA ARG A 303 -17.20 -14.89 25.80
C ARG A 303 -16.51 -15.48 24.58
N PHE A 304 -17.04 -15.23 23.39
CA PHE A 304 -16.45 -15.64 22.14
C PHE A 304 -16.02 -14.42 21.31
N TYR A 305 -15.12 -14.65 20.36
CA TYR A 305 -14.60 -13.60 19.51
C TYR A 305 -14.54 -14.07 18.05
N LEU A 306 -14.77 -13.15 17.14
CA LEU A 306 -14.66 -13.43 15.69
C LEU A 306 -13.20 -13.43 15.25
N ASN A 307 -12.89 -14.19 14.21
CA ASN A 307 -11.57 -14.18 13.60
C ASN A 307 -11.32 -12.87 12.84
N ILE A 308 -10.13 -12.31 12.95
CA ILE A 308 -9.69 -11.14 12.17
C ILE A 308 -8.96 -11.67 10.92
N GLY A 309 -9.66 -11.70 9.79
CA GLY A 309 -9.19 -12.28 8.52
C GLY A 309 -8.54 -11.28 7.56
N HIS A 310 -8.21 -10.07 8.00
CA HIS A 310 -7.70 -9.01 7.12
C HIS A 310 -6.60 -8.19 7.77
N SER A 311 -5.90 -7.41 6.94
CA SER A 311 -5.07 -6.28 7.34
C SER A 311 -5.55 -5.03 6.60
N TYR A 312 -5.17 -3.87 7.07
CA TYR A 312 -5.46 -2.59 6.43
C TYR A 312 -4.24 -2.12 5.63
N LEU A 313 -4.50 -1.57 4.46
CA LEU A 313 -3.55 -0.74 3.74
C LEU A 313 -3.95 0.71 4.00
N VAL A 314 -3.31 1.33 4.97
CA VAL A 314 -3.55 2.74 5.31
C VAL A 314 -2.79 3.58 4.32
N VAL A 315 -3.51 4.27 3.43
CA VAL A 315 -2.95 5.14 2.41
C VAL A 315 -2.91 6.56 2.93
N LEU A 316 -1.71 7.07 3.11
CA LEU A 316 -1.45 8.43 3.57
C LEU A 316 -0.91 9.28 2.42
N ARG A 317 -1.16 10.58 2.46
CA ARG A 317 -0.59 11.56 1.53
C ARG A 317 0.19 12.63 2.29
N ASN A 318 1.40 12.93 1.82
CA ASN A 318 2.21 14.02 2.36
C ASN A 318 1.75 15.39 1.81
N ALA A 319 0.51 15.75 2.11
CA ALA A 319 -0.09 17.03 1.72
C ALA A 319 -1.08 17.47 2.79
N PRO A 320 -1.25 18.79 3.00
CA PRO A 320 -2.36 19.28 3.81
C PRO A 320 -3.69 18.91 3.14
N LEU A 321 -4.75 18.76 3.94
CA LEU A 321 -6.10 18.65 3.40
C LEU A 321 -6.36 19.84 2.45
N PRO A 322 -6.96 19.61 1.27
CA PRO A 322 -7.41 20.71 0.45
C PRO A 322 -8.35 21.58 1.30
N ALA A 323 -8.09 22.89 1.33
CA ALA A 323 -8.97 23.81 2.02
C ALA A 323 -10.42 23.50 1.62
N SER A 324 -11.30 23.26 2.58
CA SER A 324 -12.73 23.06 2.33
C SER A 324 -13.18 24.23 1.45
N ARG A 325 -13.70 23.95 0.26
CA ARG A 325 -14.38 24.98 -0.53
C ARG A 325 -15.46 25.50 0.41
N GLY A 326 -15.29 26.75 0.86
CA GLY A 326 -16.18 27.38 1.80
C GLY A 326 -17.62 27.08 1.43
N ALA A 327 -18.41 26.71 2.42
CA ALA A 327 -19.82 26.45 2.26
C ALA A 327 -20.41 27.55 1.34
N ALA A 328 -20.94 27.11 0.21
CA ALA A 328 -21.54 27.97 -0.77
C ALA A 328 -22.54 28.87 -0.04
N GLY A 329 -22.30 30.19 -0.17
CA GLY A 329 -22.97 31.21 0.59
C GLY A 329 -24.47 31.02 0.69
N ASP A 330 -24.93 31.30 1.87
CA ASP A 330 -26.31 31.59 2.25
C ASP A 330 -27.10 32.29 1.12
N ARG A 331 -27.93 31.54 0.39
CA ARG A 331 -28.93 32.09 -0.53
C ARG A 331 -30.28 32.18 0.18
N SER A 332 -30.30 32.88 1.27
CA SER A 332 -31.58 33.26 1.90
C SER A 332 -31.62 34.76 2.22
N GLN A 333 -31.71 35.56 1.19
CA GLN A 333 -32.31 36.92 1.28
C GLN A 333 -32.64 37.44 -0.11
N LYS A 334 -33.81 37.12 -0.61
CA LYS A 334 -34.62 37.90 -1.52
C LYS A 334 -36.05 37.54 -1.16
N GLY A 335 -36.75 38.28 -0.38
CA GLY A 335 -37.17 39.64 -0.64
C GLY A 335 -38.68 39.54 -0.70
N SER A 336 -39.36 39.70 0.45
CA SER A 336 -40.79 40.03 0.48
C SER A 336 -40.87 41.55 0.14
N ARG A 337 -41.44 41.86 -0.97
CA ARG A 337 -42.04 43.19 -1.22
C ARG A 337 -43.38 42.99 -1.88
N THR A 338 -44.35 43.50 -1.17
CA THR A 338 -45.76 43.88 -1.50
C THR A 338 -46.70 42.73 -1.77
#